data_3e9932547e05e82b476e5e0d33fd12f8
#
_entry.id   3e9932547e05e82b476e5e0d33fd12f8
#
_cell.length_a   1.000
_cell.length_b   1.000
_cell.length_c   1.000
_cell.angle_alpha   90.00
_cell.angle_beta   90.00
_cell.angle_gamma   90.00
#
_symmetry.space_group_name_H-M   'P 1'
#
loop_
_entity.id
_entity.type
_entity.pdbx_description
1 polymer ?
#
loop_
_entity_poly.entity_id
_entity_poly.type
_entity_poly.pdbx_seq_one_letter_code
_entity_poly.pdbx_strand_id
1 'polypeptide(L)'
;MLVGAPATGKSRLARYLAAELSAQLVETDRVRKQLFAEPRYTGGEHAAVYGWCHTLVRSGLQIGRNVVFDATNLQERLRRRVYDIAEASRAALFIVWTTCPARVVQERMLRRRDALDPDDASDADWDVYLDLRRRVEPILRPHLVINTAADFRTSLRRLLEQALS
;
A
#
# COMPACT_ATOMS: atom_id res chain seq x y z
N MET A 1 -5.45 2.18 4.79
CA MET A 1 -3.99 2.10 4.56
C MET A 1 -3.57 0.65 4.39
N LEU A 2 -2.77 0.36 3.37
CA LEU A 2 -2.18 -0.96 3.17
C LEU A 2 -0.77 -1.04 3.77
N VAL A 3 -0.39 -2.23 4.21
CA VAL A 3 0.94 -2.57 4.72
C VAL A 3 1.39 -3.89 4.09
N GLY A 4 2.65 -4.01 3.70
CA GLY A 4 3.19 -5.29 3.20
C GLY A 4 4.41 -5.11 2.30
N ALA A 5 5.21 -6.16 2.18
CA ALA A 5 6.39 -6.19 1.31
C ALA A 5 6.01 -6.13 -0.19
N PRO A 6 6.94 -5.82 -1.09
CA PRO A 6 6.71 -5.88 -2.53
C PRO A 6 6.15 -7.25 -2.98
N ALA A 7 5.39 -7.26 -4.06
CA ALA A 7 4.76 -8.44 -4.67
C ALA A 7 3.84 -9.29 -3.74
N THR A 8 3.51 -8.79 -2.53
CA THR A 8 2.49 -9.42 -1.67
C THR A 8 1.05 -9.16 -2.12
N GLY A 9 0.83 -8.51 -3.25
CA GLY A 9 -0.51 -8.26 -3.82
C GLY A 9 -1.21 -7.00 -3.30
N LYS A 10 -0.49 -6.08 -2.64
CA LYS A 10 -1.05 -4.82 -2.13
C LYS A 10 -1.79 -4.01 -3.20
N SER A 11 -1.13 -3.73 -4.34
CA SER A 11 -1.69 -2.85 -5.37
C SER A 11 -2.93 -3.44 -6.04
N ARG A 12 -2.99 -4.77 -6.20
CA ARG A 12 -4.21 -5.45 -6.64
C ARG A 12 -5.34 -5.27 -5.65
N LEU A 13 -5.04 -5.42 -4.34
CA LEU A 13 -5.99 -5.21 -3.27
C LEU A 13 -6.40 -3.74 -3.17
N ALA A 14 -5.45 -2.81 -3.30
CA ALA A 14 -5.70 -1.38 -3.27
C ALA A 14 -6.68 -0.94 -4.36
N ARG A 15 -6.46 -1.39 -5.60
CA ARG A 15 -7.37 -1.12 -6.73
C ARG A 15 -8.77 -1.68 -6.50
N TYR A 16 -8.87 -2.90 -5.99
CA TYR A 16 -10.15 -3.49 -5.63
C TYR A 16 -10.89 -2.67 -4.57
N LEU A 17 -10.21 -2.32 -3.46
CA LEU A 17 -10.79 -1.49 -2.41
C LEU A 17 -11.16 -0.09 -2.89
N ALA A 18 -10.35 0.51 -3.74
CA ALA A 18 -10.63 1.84 -4.28
C ALA A 18 -11.90 1.84 -5.15
N ALA A 19 -12.11 0.78 -5.94
CA ALA A 19 -13.32 0.61 -6.74
C ALA A 19 -14.56 0.41 -5.86
N GLU A 20 -14.52 -0.53 -4.89
CA GLU A 20 -15.66 -0.85 -4.00
C GLU A 20 -16.08 0.33 -3.11
N LEU A 21 -15.12 1.14 -2.66
CA LEU A 21 -15.35 2.28 -1.77
C LEU A 21 -15.51 3.61 -2.51
N SER A 22 -15.47 3.62 -3.85
CA SER A 22 -15.37 4.85 -4.65
C SER A 22 -14.28 5.78 -4.12
N ALA A 23 -13.13 5.22 -3.70
CA ALA A 23 -12.08 5.91 -3.01
C ALA A 23 -11.00 6.47 -3.95
N GLN A 24 -10.40 7.58 -3.53
CA GLN A 24 -9.16 8.05 -4.16
C GLN A 24 -8.03 7.06 -3.85
N LEU A 25 -7.39 6.55 -4.90
CA LEU A 25 -6.22 5.68 -4.77
C LEU A 25 -4.94 6.52 -4.80
N VAL A 26 -4.11 6.36 -3.77
CA VAL A 26 -2.78 7.00 -3.67
C VAL A 26 -1.74 5.89 -3.60
N GLU A 27 -0.89 5.79 -4.63
CA GLU A 27 0.12 4.74 -4.79
C GLU A 27 1.52 5.36 -4.80
N THR A 28 2.41 4.93 -3.89
CA THR A 28 3.79 5.47 -3.83
C THR A 28 4.58 5.24 -5.11
N ASP A 29 4.42 4.09 -5.76
CA ASP A 29 5.18 3.77 -6.97
C ASP A 29 4.73 4.62 -8.16
N ARG A 30 3.43 4.91 -8.29
CA ARG A 30 2.93 5.86 -9.31
C ARG A 30 3.39 7.29 -9.05
N VAL A 31 3.30 7.74 -7.80
CA VAL A 31 3.80 9.08 -7.42
C VAL A 31 5.29 9.19 -7.70
N ARG A 32 6.08 8.16 -7.43
CA ARG A 32 7.51 8.14 -7.73
C ARG A 32 7.77 8.37 -9.23
N LYS A 33 7.09 7.64 -10.09
CA LYS A 33 7.23 7.77 -11.55
C LYS A 33 6.75 9.12 -12.08
N GLN A 34 5.82 9.78 -11.39
CA GLN A 34 5.40 11.16 -11.72
C GLN A 34 6.42 12.21 -11.28
N LEU A 35 7.09 12.02 -10.14
CA LEU A 35 8.06 12.98 -9.61
C LEU A 35 9.46 12.82 -10.22
N PHE A 36 9.83 11.61 -10.62
CA PHE A 36 11.18 11.28 -11.08
C PHE A 36 11.12 10.47 -12.38
N ALA A 37 11.67 11.01 -13.45
CA ALA A 37 11.75 10.31 -14.74
C ALA A 37 12.61 9.04 -14.64
N GLU A 38 13.70 9.10 -13.87
CA GLU A 38 14.61 7.99 -13.58
C GLU A 38 14.77 7.83 -12.07
N PRO A 39 13.92 7.01 -11.40
CA PRO A 39 14.00 6.81 -9.96
C PRO A 39 15.32 6.15 -9.52
N ARG A 40 15.98 6.73 -8.53
CA ARG A 40 17.22 6.21 -7.93
C ARG A 40 17.00 5.59 -6.55
N TYR A 41 15.78 5.62 -6.02
CA TYR A 41 15.40 5.07 -4.73
C TYR A 41 16.24 5.54 -3.54
N THR A 42 16.76 6.76 -3.61
CA THR A 42 17.51 7.40 -2.51
C THR A 42 16.59 7.75 -1.35
N GLY A 43 17.18 7.96 -0.16
CA GLY A 43 16.43 8.42 1.02
C GLY A 43 15.69 9.75 0.78
N GLY A 44 16.30 10.67 0.03
CA GLY A 44 15.67 11.94 -0.34
C GLY A 44 14.46 11.76 -1.25
N GLU A 45 14.57 10.93 -2.29
CA GLU A 45 13.43 10.58 -3.15
C GLU A 45 12.31 9.91 -2.35
N HIS A 46 12.66 8.98 -1.46
CA HIS A 46 11.69 8.31 -0.60
C HIS A 46 10.91 9.31 0.25
N ALA A 47 11.62 10.26 0.88
CA ALA A 47 11.00 11.32 1.68
C ALA A 47 10.07 12.22 0.84
N ALA A 48 10.49 12.61 -0.37
CA ALA A 48 9.70 13.42 -1.29
C ALA A 48 8.41 12.69 -1.73
N VAL A 49 8.52 11.41 -2.13
CA VAL A 49 7.37 10.58 -2.54
C VAL A 49 6.36 10.43 -1.40
N TYR A 50 6.82 10.07 -0.20
CA TYR A 50 5.92 9.94 0.94
C TYR A 50 5.31 11.28 1.35
N GLY A 51 6.08 12.37 1.32
CA GLY A 51 5.57 13.72 1.58
C GLY A 51 4.43 14.10 0.63
N TRP A 52 4.61 13.84 -0.66
CA TRP A 52 3.57 14.09 -1.65
C TRP A 52 2.35 13.19 -1.46
N CYS A 53 2.55 11.89 -1.24
CA CYS A 53 1.45 10.96 -0.93
C CYS A 53 0.66 11.40 0.30
N HIS A 54 1.32 11.81 1.39
CA HIS A 54 0.65 12.30 2.59
C HIS A 54 -0.18 13.56 2.31
N THR A 55 0.30 14.46 1.43
CA THR A 55 -0.48 15.61 0.99
C THR A 55 -1.73 15.19 0.23
N LEU A 56 -1.63 14.24 -0.70
CA LEU A 56 -2.77 13.71 -1.45
C LEU A 56 -3.79 13.02 -0.53
N VAL A 57 -3.32 12.21 0.44
CA VAL A 57 -4.19 11.57 1.43
C VAL A 57 -4.95 12.62 2.23
N ARG A 58 -4.24 13.63 2.78
CA ARG A 58 -4.85 14.71 3.55
C ARG A 58 -5.89 15.47 2.74
N SER A 59 -5.53 15.90 1.53
CA SER A 59 -6.44 16.67 0.65
C SER A 59 -7.70 15.88 0.30
N GLY A 60 -7.57 14.57 0.02
CA GLY A 60 -8.71 13.70 -0.23
C GLY A 60 -9.65 13.63 0.97
N LEU A 61 -9.10 13.40 2.16
CA LEU A 61 -9.90 13.34 3.40
C LEU A 61 -10.56 14.68 3.74
N GLN A 62 -9.88 15.80 3.52
CA GLN A 62 -10.45 17.15 3.79
C GLN A 62 -11.68 17.46 2.94
N ILE A 63 -11.78 16.91 1.75
CA ILE A 63 -12.96 17.07 0.88
C ILE A 63 -13.98 15.92 1.03
N GLY A 64 -13.86 15.14 2.12
CA GLY A 64 -14.80 14.07 2.47
C GLY A 64 -14.70 12.81 1.61
N ARG A 65 -13.59 12.59 0.88
CA ARG A 65 -13.40 11.37 0.09
C ARG A 65 -12.86 10.23 0.93
N ASN A 66 -13.30 9.02 0.63
CA ASN A 66 -12.57 7.82 1.03
C ASN A 66 -11.20 7.80 0.32
N VAL A 67 -10.15 7.36 1.03
CA VAL A 67 -8.79 7.27 0.46
C VAL A 67 -8.19 5.90 0.72
N VAL A 68 -7.71 5.25 -0.31
CA VAL A 68 -6.88 4.04 -0.21
C VAL A 68 -5.43 4.44 -0.43
N PHE A 69 -4.58 4.21 0.59
CA PHE A 69 -3.15 4.50 0.50
C PHE A 69 -2.37 3.20 0.33
N ASP A 70 -1.76 3.02 -0.84
CA ASP A 70 -0.91 1.89 -1.21
C ASP A 70 0.57 2.27 -1.11
N ALA A 71 1.21 1.76 -0.08
CA ALA A 71 2.63 1.87 0.17
C ALA A 71 3.10 0.64 0.96
N THR A 72 4.41 0.42 1.07
CA THR A 72 4.92 -0.70 1.88
C THR A 72 4.60 -0.52 3.36
N ASN A 73 4.71 0.70 3.90
CA ASN A 73 4.36 1.07 5.28
C ASN A 73 4.92 0.11 6.35
N LEU A 74 6.10 -0.49 6.10
CA LEU A 74 6.66 -1.57 6.93
C LEU A 74 7.16 -1.07 8.29
N GLN A 75 7.55 0.20 8.37
CA GLN A 75 8.07 0.82 9.58
C GLN A 75 7.01 1.66 10.29
N GLU A 76 7.00 1.60 11.62
CA GLU A 76 6.03 2.34 12.43
C GLU A 76 6.09 3.85 12.21
N ARG A 77 7.28 4.41 12.00
CA ARG A 77 7.45 5.84 11.70
C ARG A 77 6.70 6.29 10.44
N LEU A 78 6.57 5.40 9.42
CA LEU A 78 5.81 5.69 8.20
C LEU A 78 4.31 5.59 8.47
N ARG A 79 3.87 4.56 9.21
CA ARG A 79 2.46 4.38 9.59
C ARG A 79 1.96 5.50 10.48
N ARG A 80 2.80 5.96 11.43
CA ARG A 80 2.45 7.04 12.37
C ARG A 80 2.03 8.32 11.65
N ARG A 81 2.71 8.68 10.56
CA ARG A 81 2.31 9.85 9.74
C ARG A 81 0.89 9.71 9.18
N VAL A 82 0.51 8.51 8.77
CA VAL A 82 -0.86 8.24 8.28
C VAL A 82 -1.86 8.27 9.44
N TYR A 83 -1.49 7.77 10.61
CA TYR A 83 -2.31 7.85 11.82
C TYR A 83 -2.62 9.31 12.18
N ASP A 84 -1.59 10.16 12.22
CA ASP A 84 -1.72 11.59 12.52
C ASP A 84 -2.65 12.29 11.51
N ILE A 85 -2.54 11.96 10.22
CA ILE A 85 -3.40 12.52 9.17
C ILE A 85 -4.85 12.09 9.37
N ALA A 86 -5.10 10.80 9.64
CA ALA A 86 -6.45 10.28 9.85
C ALA A 86 -7.09 10.92 11.09
N GLU A 87 -6.36 11.00 12.20
CA GLU A 87 -6.83 11.63 13.44
C GLU A 87 -7.15 13.12 13.24
N ALA A 88 -6.24 13.88 12.60
CA ALA A 88 -6.45 15.30 12.31
C ALA A 88 -7.65 15.54 11.36
N SER A 89 -7.93 14.58 10.47
CA SER A 89 -9.07 14.64 9.54
C SER A 89 -10.35 14.04 10.13
N ARG A 90 -10.33 13.51 11.37
CA ARG A 90 -11.43 12.75 11.97
C ARG A 90 -11.94 11.60 11.10
N ALA A 91 -11.03 10.98 10.36
CA ALA A 91 -11.33 9.88 9.46
C ALA A 91 -11.15 8.52 10.17
N ALA A 92 -12.07 7.58 9.95
CA ALA A 92 -11.87 6.20 10.36
C ALA A 92 -10.69 5.59 9.60
N LEU A 93 -9.75 4.95 10.33
CA LEU A 93 -8.57 4.35 9.74
C LEU A 93 -8.63 2.82 9.81
N PHE A 94 -8.66 2.19 8.65
CA PHE A 94 -8.53 0.75 8.50
C PHE A 94 -7.12 0.41 8.02
N ILE A 95 -6.45 -0.51 8.74
CA ILE A 95 -5.12 -0.99 8.40
C ILE A 95 -5.26 -2.41 7.87
N VAL A 96 -4.75 -2.66 6.67
CA VAL A 96 -4.77 -3.98 6.05
C VAL A 96 -3.35 -4.43 5.75
N TRP A 97 -2.91 -5.46 6.44
CA TRP A 97 -1.60 -6.07 6.23
C TRP A 97 -1.70 -7.23 5.24
N THR A 98 -1.07 -7.08 4.09
CA THR A 98 -1.00 -8.13 3.09
C THR A 98 0.19 -9.06 3.35
N THR A 99 -0.11 -10.35 3.43
CA THR A 99 0.88 -11.43 3.54
C THR A 99 0.81 -12.33 2.31
N CYS A 100 1.91 -13.01 2.01
CA CYS A 100 1.97 -14.00 0.94
C CYS A 100 3.14 -14.95 1.20
N PRO A 101 3.00 -16.26 0.94
CA PRO A 101 4.13 -17.20 1.01
C PRO A 101 5.25 -16.76 0.08
N ALA A 102 6.51 -16.86 0.54
CA ALA A 102 7.68 -16.41 -0.20
C ALA A 102 7.78 -17.02 -1.61
N ARG A 103 7.43 -18.31 -1.75
CA ARG A 103 7.38 -19.00 -3.05
C ARG A 103 6.44 -18.29 -4.03
N VAL A 104 5.25 -17.91 -3.57
CA VAL A 104 4.26 -17.23 -4.44
C VAL A 104 4.71 -15.80 -4.79
N VAL A 105 5.40 -15.12 -3.87
CA VAL A 105 6.02 -13.81 -4.15
C VAL A 105 7.07 -13.93 -5.26
N GLN A 106 7.94 -14.94 -5.16
CA GLN A 106 8.97 -15.20 -6.17
C GLN A 106 8.37 -15.53 -7.54
N GLU A 107 7.36 -16.39 -7.58
CA GLU A 107 6.64 -16.72 -8.83
C GLU A 107 6.00 -15.46 -9.46
N ARG A 108 5.41 -14.58 -8.64
CA ARG A 108 4.84 -13.31 -9.11
C ARG A 108 5.90 -12.38 -9.68
N MET A 109 7.06 -12.27 -9.02
CA MET A 109 8.16 -11.45 -9.51
C MET A 109 8.74 -11.96 -10.83
N LEU A 110 8.89 -13.27 -10.99
CA LEU A 110 9.32 -13.87 -12.25
C LEU A 110 8.33 -13.57 -13.39
N ARG A 111 7.03 -13.82 -13.16
CA ARG A 111 5.99 -13.53 -14.16
C ARG A 111 5.93 -12.06 -14.55
N ARG A 112 6.18 -11.15 -13.59
CA ARG A 112 6.22 -9.70 -13.83
C ARG A 112 7.35 -9.30 -14.77
N ARG A 113 8.53 -9.93 -14.66
CA ARG A 113 9.66 -9.68 -15.58
C ARG A 113 9.34 -10.09 -17.02
N ASP A 114 8.53 -11.13 -17.19
CA ASP A 114 8.16 -11.66 -18.50
C ASP A 114 6.95 -10.94 -19.12
N ALA A 115 6.04 -10.47 -18.27
CA ALA A 115 4.87 -9.70 -18.68
C ALA A 115 5.17 -8.22 -18.48
N LEU A 116 5.37 -7.47 -19.56
CA LEU A 116 5.40 -6.01 -19.56
C LEU A 116 4.00 -5.48 -19.19
N ASP A 117 3.60 -5.61 -17.90
CA ASP A 117 2.31 -5.12 -17.42
C ASP A 117 2.42 -3.61 -17.18
N PRO A 118 1.81 -2.77 -18.04
CA PRO A 118 1.86 -1.31 -17.89
C PRO A 118 1.21 -0.81 -16.59
N ASP A 119 0.36 -1.63 -15.96
CA ASP A 119 -0.28 -1.31 -14.69
C ASP A 119 0.59 -1.64 -13.46
N ASP A 120 1.70 -2.36 -13.64
CA ASP A 120 2.63 -2.65 -12.56
C ASP A 120 3.71 -1.58 -12.47
N ALA A 121 3.54 -0.67 -11.54
CA ALA A 121 4.47 0.43 -11.31
C ALA A 121 5.68 0.06 -10.42
N SER A 122 5.74 -1.16 -9.86
CA SER A 122 6.77 -1.55 -8.89
C SER A 122 8.01 -2.14 -9.57
N ASP A 123 9.17 -1.57 -9.31
CA ASP A 123 10.48 -2.03 -9.82
C ASP A 123 11.22 -2.95 -8.83
N ALA A 124 10.55 -3.38 -7.73
CA ALA A 124 11.18 -4.18 -6.69
C ALA A 124 11.49 -5.60 -7.18
N ASP A 125 12.74 -6.02 -7.01
CA ASP A 125 13.24 -7.36 -7.26
C ASP A 125 13.22 -8.24 -5.99
N TRP A 126 13.77 -9.46 -6.12
CA TRP A 126 13.82 -10.44 -5.02
C TRP A 126 14.69 -9.97 -3.85
N ASP A 127 15.82 -9.32 -4.10
CA ASP A 127 16.73 -8.87 -3.06
C ASP A 127 16.12 -7.71 -2.28
N VAL A 128 15.44 -6.80 -2.96
CA VAL A 128 14.64 -5.73 -2.34
C VAL A 128 13.52 -6.33 -1.47
N TYR A 129 12.84 -7.38 -1.93
CA TYR A 129 11.82 -8.06 -1.12
C TYR A 129 12.41 -8.65 0.15
N LEU A 130 13.55 -9.36 0.07
CA LEU A 130 14.20 -9.99 1.22
C LEU A 130 14.65 -8.95 2.25
N ASP A 131 15.24 -7.85 1.79
CA ASP A 131 15.67 -6.76 2.66
C ASP A 131 14.46 -6.09 3.34
N LEU A 132 13.44 -5.73 2.60
CA LEU A 132 12.25 -5.08 3.14
C LEU A 132 11.46 -6.00 4.08
N ARG A 133 11.42 -7.30 3.82
CA ARG A 133 10.78 -8.27 4.72
C ARG A 133 11.43 -8.31 6.11
N ARG A 134 12.75 -8.12 6.19
CA ARG A 134 13.50 -8.08 7.46
C ARG A 134 13.24 -6.81 8.26
N ARG A 135 12.77 -5.75 7.60
CA ARG A 135 12.51 -4.43 8.20
C ARG A 135 11.06 -4.23 8.64
N VAL A 136 10.26 -5.29 8.61
CA VAL A 136 8.86 -5.21 9.06
C VAL A 136 8.82 -5.02 10.57
N GLU A 137 8.30 -3.88 11.00
CA GLU A 137 8.04 -3.60 12.40
C GLU A 137 6.60 -4.00 12.77
N PRO A 138 6.36 -4.53 13.99
CA PRO A 138 5.02 -4.90 14.46
C PRO A 138 4.00 -3.78 14.25
N ILE A 139 2.78 -4.15 13.88
CA ILE A 139 1.65 -3.23 13.80
C ILE A 139 0.90 -3.34 15.13
N LEU A 140 1.00 -2.31 15.96
CA LEU A 140 0.42 -2.32 17.31
C LEU A 140 -1.06 -1.92 17.34
N ARG A 141 -1.56 -1.25 16.29
CA ARG A 141 -2.98 -0.91 16.16
C ARG A 141 -3.80 -2.09 15.63
N PRO A 142 -5.11 -2.16 15.90
CA PRO A 142 -5.99 -3.14 15.28
C PRO A 142 -5.83 -3.12 13.75
N HIS A 143 -5.65 -4.30 13.15
CA HIS A 143 -5.45 -4.42 11.71
C HIS A 143 -5.98 -5.77 11.20
N LEU A 144 -6.33 -5.80 9.93
CA LEU A 144 -6.73 -7.02 9.23
C LEU A 144 -5.51 -7.62 8.50
N VAL A 145 -5.26 -8.91 8.70
CA VAL A 145 -4.23 -9.64 7.96
C VAL A 145 -4.87 -10.40 6.81
N ILE A 146 -4.39 -10.17 5.59
CA ILE A 146 -4.90 -10.81 4.38
C ILE A 146 -3.78 -11.60 3.70
N ASN A 147 -3.98 -12.92 3.58
CA ASN A 147 -3.15 -13.76 2.73
C ASN A 147 -3.64 -13.67 1.28
N THR A 148 -2.87 -12.98 0.44
CA THR A 148 -3.24 -12.75 -0.96
C THR A 148 -2.92 -13.92 -1.90
N ALA A 149 -2.37 -15.01 -1.39
CA ALA A 149 -2.23 -16.27 -2.15
C ALA A 149 -3.57 -17.02 -2.25
N ALA A 150 -4.52 -16.74 -1.34
CA ALA A 150 -5.89 -17.24 -1.36
C ALA A 150 -6.87 -16.18 -1.89
N ASP A 151 -8.13 -16.54 -2.07
CA ASP A 151 -9.18 -15.57 -2.39
C ASP A 151 -9.43 -14.65 -1.18
N PHE A 152 -9.06 -13.39 -1.33
CA PHE A 152 -9.17 -12.38 -0.28
C PHE A 152 -10.54 -11.70 -0.21
N ARG A 153 -11.42 -11.90 -1.18
CA ARG A 153 -12.71 -11.19 -1.28
C ARG A 153 -13.61 -11.44 -0.09
N THR A 154 -13.66 -12.70 0.37
CA THR A 154 -14.45 -13.06 1.56
C THR A 154 -13.92 -12.38 2.81
N SER A 155 -12.59 -12.32 2.99
CA SER A 155 -11.97 -11.66 4.13
C SER A 155 -12.19 -10.15 4.13
N LEU A 156 -12.31 -9.53 2.95
CA LEU A 156 -12.57 -8.11 2.81
C LEU A 156 -14.02 -7.71 3.02
N ARG A 157 -14.97 -8.61 2.83
CA ARG A 157 -16.41 -8.29 2.96
C ARG A 157 -16.72 -7.62 4.30
N ARG A 158 -16.22 -8.16 5.40
CA ARG A 158 -16.41 -7.59 6.74
C ARG A 158 -15.81 -6.18 6.88
N LEU A 159 -14.64 -5.96 6.29
CA LEU A 159 -13.99 -4.63 6.32
C LEU A 159 -14.79 -3.63 5.50
N LEU A 160 -15.32 -4.03 4.34
CA LEU A 160 -16.16 -3.18 3.50
C LEU A 160 -17.47 -2.82 4.21
N GLU A 161 -18.12 -3.79 4.86
CA GLU A 161 -19.33 -3.56 5.66
C GLU A 161 -19.08 -2.52 6.78
N GLN A 162 -17.95 -2.61 7.48
CA GLN A 162 -17.56 -1.65 8.51
C GLN A 162 -17.17 -0.27 7.95
N ALA A 163 -16.62 -0.21 6.76
CA ALA A 163 -16.20 1.05 6.15
C ALA A 163 -17.34 1.83 5.48
N LEU A 164 -18.46 1.14 5.19
CA LEU A 164 -19.64 1.71 4.54
C LEU A 164 -20.79 1.98 5.52
N SER A 165 -20.69 1.51 6.77
CA SER A 165 -21.61 1.82 7.87
C SER A 165 -21.29 3.15 8.54
#